data_1f51b719ff75c8dc2bb403e34ce5a88b
#
_entry.id   1f51b719ff75c8dc2bb403e34ce5a88b
#
_cell.length_a   1.000
_cell.length_b   1.000
_cell.length_c   1.000
_cell.angle_alpha   90.00
_cell.angle_beta   90.00
_cell.angle_gamma   90.00
#
_symmetry.space_group_name_H-M   'P 1'
#
loop_
_entity.id
_entity.type
_entity.pdbx_description
1 polymer ?
#
loop_
_entity_poly.entity_id
_entity_poly.type
_entity_poly.pdbx_seq_one_letter_code
_entity_poly.pdbx_strand_id
1 'polypeptide(L)'
;VLALGADVPVCLAGQSCRMAGIGDQISPLTLPPAHLVLVNPGVGLSTAAVFGALLRRDNPPLPPAAPMPDAAALAAYLGHCRNDLEAPALSVVPEIGAVLAALQGQTGCLLARMSGSGATCFGLFASASAAEGAASALRAQSGAWWVQATTMA
;
A
#
# COMPACT_ATOMS: atom_id res chain seq x y z
N VAL A 1 -17.28 17.27 7.85
CA VAL A 1 -16.72 16.04 7.26
C VAL A 1 -15.46 15.65 8.01
N LEU A 2 -14.46 16.53 8.19
CA LEU A 2 -13.23 16.28 8.96
C LEU A 2 -13.48 15.88 10.43
N ALA A 3 -14.57 16.36 11.03
CA ALA A 3 -14.95 15.98 12.39
C ALA A 3 -15.29 14.49 12.56
N LEU A 4 -15.53 13.77 11.46
CA LEU A 4 -15.81 12.34 11.44
C LEU A 4 -14.54 11.49 11.23
N GLY A 5 -13.43 12.11 10.82
CA GLY A 5 -12.14 11.46 10.57
C GLY A 5 -11.41 12.04 9.37
N ALA A 6 -10.09 11.96 9.39
CA ALA A 6 -9.20 12.49 8.36
C ALA A 6 -9.42 11.84 6.97
N ASP A 7 -9.82 10.56 6.94
CA ASP A 7 -10.00 9.80 5.70
C ASP A 7 -11.38 9.98 5.05
N VAL A 8 -12.34 10.59 5.76
CA VAL A 8 -13.71 10.76 5.25
C VAL A 8 -13.77 11.59 3.96
N PRO A 9 -13.00 12.70 3.80
CA PRO A 9 -13.00 13.45 2.55
C PRO A 9 -12.57 12.63 1.33
N VAL A 10 -11.54 11.81 1.44
CA VAL A 10 -11.06 10.98 0.32
C VAL A 10 -12.05 9.86 -0.01
N CYS A 11 -12.68 9.27 1.00
CA CYS A 11 -13.72 8.27 0.79
C CYS A 11 -14.93 8.85 0.04
N LEU A 12 -15.33 10.08 0.35
CA LEU A 12 -16.41 10.77 -0.34
C LEU A 12 -16.05 11.17 -1.77
N ALA A 13 -14.78 11.51 -2.03
CA ALA A 13 -14.31 11.85 -3.37
C ALA A 13 -14.41 10.65 -4.33
N GLY A 14 -14.24 9.42 -3.83
CA GLY A 14 -14.40 8.17 -4.59
C GLY A 14 -13.49 8.05 -5.80
N GLN A 15 -12.37 8.77 -5.81
CA GLN A 15 -11.41 8.79 -6.91
C GLN A 15 -9.97 8.86 -6.38
N SER A 16 -9.02 8.44 -7.22
CA SER A 16 -7.60 8.53 -6.89
C SER A 16 -7.18 9.97 -6.64
N CYS A 17 -6.52 10.22 -5.52
CA CYS A 17 -6.10 11.56 -5.14
C CYS A 17 -4.79 11.53 -4.34
N ARG A 18 -4.13 12.69 -4.31
CA ARG A 18 -3.10 13.01 -3.34
C ARG A 18 -3.73 13.74 -2.17
N MET A 19 -3.48 13.25 -0.98
CA MET A 19 -3.95 13.84 0.27
C MET A 19 -2.77 14.47 1.01
N ALA A 20 -2.97 15.64 1.58
CA ALA A 20 -1.98 16.39 2.37
C ALA A 20 -2.63 17.06 3.59
N GLY A 21 -1.79 17.69 4.43
CA GLY A 21 -2.24 18.28 5.69
C GLY A 21 -2.68 17.19 6.67
N ILE A 22 -3.81 17.41 7.30
CA ILE A 22 -4.49 16.45 8.18
C ILE A 22 -5.56 15.63 7.42
N GLY A 23 -5.44 15.52 6.08
CA GLY A 23 -6.45 14.89 5.22
C GLY A 23 -7.44 15.90 4.59
N ASP A 24 -7.22 17.18 4.80
CA ASP A 24 -8.08 18.28 4.34
C ASP A 24 -7.73 18.80 2.94
N GLN A 25 -6.51 18.57 2.49
CA GLN A 25 -6.03 19.00 1.18
C GLN A 25 -6.03 17.81 0.21
N ILE A 26 -7.05 17.75 -0.64
CA ILE A 26 -7.21 16.69 -1.63
C ILE A 26 -6.96 17.25 -3.02
N SER A 27 -6.05 16.64 -3.76
CA SER A 27 -5.77 16.95 -5.17
C SER A 27 -6.02 15.72 -6.02
N PRO A 28 -6.85 15.77 -7.07
CA PRO A 28 -7.07 14.65 -7.97
C PRO A 28 -5.74 14.15 -8.56
N LEU A 29 -5.62 12.84 -8.69
CA LEU A 29 -4.44 12.18 -9.25
C LEU A 29 -4.89 11.13 -10.27
N THR A 30 -4.44 11.27 -11.52
CA THR A 30 -4.69 10.27 -12.54
C THR A 30 -3.64 9.17 -12.42
N LEU A 31 -4.09 7.95 -12.14
CA LEU A 31 -3.26 6.77 -12.07
C LEU A 31 -3.54 5.86 -13.28
N PRO A 32 -2.53 5.15 -13.80
CA PRO A 32 -2.75 4.16 -14.84
C PRO A 32 -3.49 2.94 -14.27
N PRO A 33 -4.18 2.18 -15.12
CA PRO A 33 -4.67 0.86 -14.71
C PRO A 33 -3.53 0.00 -14.22
N ALA A 34 -3.73 -0.65 -13.09
CA ALA A 34 -2.76 -1.55 -12.50
C ALA A 34 -3.45 -2.67 -11.73
N HIS A 35 -2.75 -3.78 -11.53
CA HIS A 35 -3.27 -4.94 -10.84
C HIS A 35 -2.55 -5.11 -9.51
N LEU A 36 -3.30 -5.40 -8.47
CA LEU A 36 -2.80 -5.51 -7.11
C LEU A 36 -3.05 -6.91 -6.55
N VAL A 37 -2.13 -7.36 -5.72
CA VAL A 37 -2.38 -8.45 -4.79
C VAL A 37 -2.30 -7.88 -3.38
N LEU A 38 -3.41 -7.92 -2.67
CA LEU A 38 -3.49 -7.53 -1.26
C LEU A 38 -3.24 -8.75 -0.40
N VAL A 39 -2.38 -8.60 0.61
CA VAL A 39 -2.07 -9.67 1.57
C VAL A 39 -2.12 -9.11 2.99
N ASN A 40 -2.89 -9.78 3.85
CA ASN A 40 -2.91 -9.49 5.28
C ASN A 40 -2.42 -10.72 6.05
N PRO A 41 -1.44 -10.59 6.95
CA PRO A 41 -0.90 -11.73 7.70
C PRO A 41 -1.89 -12.35 8.70
N GLY A 42 -3.08 -11.77 8.89
CA GLY A 42 -4.08 -12.27 9.84
C GLY A 42 -3.79 -11.90 11.30
N VAL A 43 -2.85 -10.99 11.55
CA VAL A 43 -2.51 -10.51 12.89
C VAL A 43 -3.10 -9.12 13.14
N GLY A 44 -3.56 -8.90 14.36
CA GLY A 44 -4.08 -7.59 14.77
C GLY A 44 -2.94 -6.58 14.93
N LEU A 45 -3.10 -5.40 14.33
CA LEU A 45 -2.16 -4.29 14.48
C LEU A 45 -2.94 -3.02 14.82
N SER A 46 -2.61 -2.44 15.97
CA SER A 46 -3.20 -1.17 16.39
C SER A 46 -2.50 -0.01 15.68
N THR A 47 -3.26 0.79 14.93
CA THR A 47 -2.77 2.04 14.32
C THR A 47 -2.13 2.96 15.36
N ALA A 48 -2.71 3.05 16.56
CA ALA A 48 -2.15 3.86 17.66
C ALA A 48 -0.78 3.33 18.13
N ALA A 49 -0.60 2.02 18.17
CA ALA A 49 0.69 1.41 18.53
C ALA A 49 1.77 1.73 17.49
N VAL A 50 1.42 1.66 16.19
CA VAL A 50 2.34 2.00 15.10
C VAL A 50 2.76 3.48 15.17
N PHE A 51 1.81 4.39 15.35
CA PHE A 51 2.11 5.82 15.53
C PHE A 51 2.91 6.10 16.80
N GLY A 52 2.70 5.32 17.87
CA GLY A 52 3.47 5.38 19.11
C GLY A 52 4.93 4.95 18.94
N ALA A 53 5.19 4.01 18.03
CA ALA A 53 6.54 3.52 17.71
C ALA A 53 7.28 4.40 16.68
N LEU A 54 6.62 5.43 16.12
CA LEU A 54 7.21 6.33 15.13
C LEU A 54 8.27 7.24 15.79
N LEU A 55 9.52 7.08 15.39
CA LEU A 55 10.65 7.84 15.93
C LEU A 55 10.73 9.27 15.40
N ARG A 56 10.28 9.50 14.17
CA ARG A 56 10.35 10.79 13.49
C ARG A 56 9.01 11.11 12.84
N ARG A 57 8.49 12.30 13.13
CA ARG A 57 7.19 12.79 12.59
C ARG A 57 7.32 13.86 11.53
N ASP A 58 8.50 14.45 11.42
CA ASP A 58 8.81 15.52 10.48
C ASP A 58 9.68 14.96 9.35
N ASN A 59 9.04 14.51 8.29
CA ASN A 59 9.65 13.92 7.11
C ASN A 59 9.42 14.80 5.88
N PRO A 60 10.33 14.78 4.88
CA PRO A 60 10.10 15.50 3.63
C PRO A 60 8.79 15.07 2.96
N PRO A 61 8.11 15.99 2.27
CA PRO A 61 6.88 15.67 1.56
C PRO A 61 7.13 14.62 0.46
N LEU A 62 6.05 13.97 0.01
CA LEU A 62 6.10 13.09 -1.16
C LEU A 62 6.59 13.88 -2.39
N PRO A 63 7.37 13.27 -3.28
CA PRO A 63 7.79 13.91 -4.52
C PRO A 63 6.56 14.32 -5.36
N PRO A 64 6.69 15.36 -6.21
CA PRO A 64 5.63 15.69 -7.16
C PRO A 64 5.30 14.48 -8.05
N ALA A 65 4.01 14.27 -8.31
CA ALA A 65 3.60 13.25 -9.25
C ALA A 65 3.91 13.71 -10.68
N ALA A 66 4.66 12.91 -11.42
CA ALA A 66 4.84 13.06 -12.87
C ALA A 66 3.76 12.22 -13.60
N PRO A 67 3.54 12.44 -14.91
CA PRO A 67 2.68 11.55 -15.70
C PRO A 67 3.15 10.10 -15.60
N MET A 68 2.22 9.20 -15.30
CA MET A 68 2.45 7.77 -15.17
C MET A 68 1.64 7.03 -16.23
N PRO A 69 2.24 6.73 -17.40
CA PRO A 69 1.49 6.14 -18.53
C PRO A 69 1.09 4.68 -18.30
N ASP A 70 1.78 3.96 -17.42
CA ASP A 70 1.58 2.54 -17.16
C ASP A 70 1.94 2.12 -15.73
N ALA A 71 1.69 0.86 -15.39
CA ALA A 71 1.96 0.30 -14.08
C ALA A 71 3.46 0.32 -13.71
N ALA A 72 4.36 0.22 -14.70
CA ALA A 72 5.80 0.28 -14.45
C ALA A 72 6.24 1.70 -14.04
N ALA A 73 5.73 2.72 -14.71
CA ALA A 73 5.94 4.11 -14.33
C ALA A 73 5.36 4.43 -12.94
N LEU A 74 4.18 3.89 -12.63
CA LEU A 74 3.60 3.99 -11.31
C LEU A 74 4.49 3.32 -10.24
N ALA A 75 4.98 2.11 -10.51
CA ALA A 75 5.89 1.40 -9.60
C ALA A 75 7.18 2.18 -9.37
N ALA A 76 7.76 2.76 -10.42
CA ALA A 76 8.95 3.59 -10.35
C ALA A 76 8.70 4.84 -9.49
N TYR A 77 7.60 5.56 -9.71
CA TYR A 77 7.21 6.70 -8.87
C TYR A 77 7.03 6.31 -7.41
N LEU A 78 6.26 5.26 -7.16
CA LEU A 78 6.04 4.75 -5.80
C LEU A 78 7.34 4.27 -5.16
N GLY A 79 8.32 3.78 -5.94
CA GLY A 79 9.65 3.42 -5.47
C GLY A 79 10.41 4.60 -4.81
N HIS A 80 10.14 5.82 -5.24
CA HIS A 80 10.68 7.05 -4.64
C HIS A 80 9.83 7.59 -3.47
N CYS A 81 8.63 7.07 -3.29
CA CYS A 81 7.78 7.43 -2.15
C CYS A 81 8.15 6.57 -0.92
N ARG A 82 7.79 7.04 0.27
CA ARG A 82 8.00 6.33 1.53
C ARG A 82 6.66 5.98 2.18
N ASN A 83 6.66 4.93 2.99
CA ASN A 83 5.68 4.77 4.05
C ASN A 83 6.42 4.83 5.40
N ASP A 84 6.37 5.98 6.06
CA ASP A 84 7.10 6.21 7.29
C ASP A 84 6.58 5.34 8.46
N LEU A 85 5.41 4.72 8.31
CA LEU A 85 4.83 3.80 9.28
C LEU A 85 5.30 2.34 9.08
N GLU A 86 5.98 2.02 7.98
CA GLU A 86 6.38 0.63 7.68
C GLU A 86 7.40 0.10 8.70
N ALA A 87 8.48 0.83 8.97
CA ALA A 87 9.47 0.41 9.95
C ALA A 87 8.90 0.30 11.38
N PRO A 88 8.09 1.25 11.89
CA PRO A 88 7.36 1.08 13.14
C PRO A 88 6.44 -0.14 13.14
N ALA A 89 5.67 -0.38 12.08
CA ALA A 89 4.77 -1.51 12.00
C ALA A 89 5.53 -2.85 12.03
N LEU A 90 6.65 -2.95 11.32
CA LEU A 90 7.54 -4.10 11.34
C LEU A 90 8.12 -4.38 12.73
N SER A 91 8.39 -3.36 13.53
CA SER A 91 8.87 -3.53 14.90
C SER A 91 7.80 -4.08 15.85
N VAL A 92 6.52 -3.82 15.55
CA VAL A 92 5.37 -4.29 16.35
C VAL A 92 4.90 -5.67 15.87
N VAL A 93 4.85 -5.87 14.53
CA VAL A 93 4.38 -7.10 13.88
C VAL A 93 5.39 -7.52 12.81
N PRO A 94 6.40 -8.31 13.16
CA PRO A 94 7.45 -8.78 12.22
C PRO A 94 6.90 -9.61 11.05
N GLU A 95 5.73 -10.22 11.18
CA GLU A 95 5.04 -11.00 10.14
C GLU A 95 4.78 -10.19 8.86
N ILE A 96 4.66 -8.87 8.97
CA ILE A 96 4.57 -7.95 7.83
C ILE A 96 5.79 -8.10 6.91
N GLY A 97 6.98 -8.29 7.49
CA GLY A 97 8.21 -8.51 6.73
C GLY A 97 8.19 -9.78 5.89
N ALA A 98 7.62 -10.86 6.42
CA ALA A 98 7.44 -12.11 5.68
C ALA A 98 6.47 -11.93 4.50
N VAL A 99 5.39 -11.18 4.69
CA VAL A 99 4.42 -10.84 3.62
C VAL A 99 5.08 -10.00 2.53
N LEU A 100 5.83 -8.96 2.90
CA LEU A 100 6.53 -8.09 1.94
C LEU A 100 7.55 -8.87 1.12
N ALA A 101 8.35 -9.73 1.75
CA ALA A 101 9.33 -10.57 1.07
C ALA A 101 8.64 -11.57 0.12
N ALA A 102 7.54 -12.18 0.54
CA ALA A 102 6.78 -13.11 -0.29
C ALA A 102 6.15 -12.42 -1.50
N LEU A 103 5.59 -11.22 -1.35
CA LEU A 103 5.07 -10.40 -2.45
C LEU A 103 6.18 -10.02 -3.43
N GLN A 104 7.30 -9.51 -2.92
CA GLN A 104 8.44 -9.08 -3.75
C GLN A 104 9.05 -10.24 -4.55
N GLY A 105 8.99 -11.46 -4.00
CA GLY A 105 9.46 -12.69 -4.67
C GLY A 105 8.54 -13.23 -5.76
N GLN A 106 7.33 -12.67 -5.96
CA GLN A 106 6.42 -13.15 -7.00
C GLN A 106 6.85 -12.70 -8.39
N THR A 107 6.74 -13.60 -9.35
CA THR A 107 7.03 -13.30 -10.76
C THR A 107 6.17 -12.14 -11.26
N GLY A 108 6.82 -11.10 -11.78
CA GLY A 108 6.14 -9.92 -12.31
C GLY A 108 5.71 -8.91 -11.24
N CYS A 109 6.10 -9.08 -9.98
CA CYS A 109 5.90 -8.06 -8.95
C CYS A 109 6.79 -6.84 -9.25
N LEU A 110 6.18 -5.70 -9.52
CA LEU A 110 6.85 -4.44 -9.81
C LEU A 110 7.24 -3.69 -8.54
N LEU A 111 6.42 -3.83 -7.49
CA LEU A 111 6.62 -3.19 -6.19
C LEU A 111 5.84 -3.96 -5.14
N ALA A 112 6.41 -4.13 -3.95
CA ALA A 112 5.70 -4.59 -2.75
C ALA A 112 5.80 -3.55 -1.64
N ARG A 113 4.69 -3.25 -0.97
CA ARG A 113 4.61 -2.26 0.12
C ARG A 113 3.53 -2.56 1.14
N MET A 114 3.73 -2.04 2.34
CA MET A 114 2.68 -1.96 3.34
C MET A 114 1.72 -0.79 3.03
N SER A 115 0.43 -1.03 3.20
CA SER A 115 -0.63 -0.02 3.03
C SER A 115 -0.93 0.67 4.36
N GLY A 116 -0.87 2.01 4.36
CA GLY A 116 -1.19 2.82 5.54
C GLY A 116 -0.36 2.42 6.77
N SER A 117 -1.02 2.18 7.89
CA SER A 117 -0.39 1.70 9.14
C SER A 117 -0.24 0.17 9.21
N GLY A 118 -0.62 -0.56 8.17
CA GLY A 118 -0.55 -2.03 8.12
C GLY A 118 -1.83 -2.68 8.68
N ALA A 119 -1.90 -4.00 8.96
CA ALA A 119 -0.90 -5.00 8.57
C ALA A 119 -1.00 -5.43 7.10
N THR A 120 -1.98 -4.90 6.35
CA THR A 120 -2.15 -5.22 4.93
C THR A 120 -0.99 -4.68 4.11
N CYS A 121 -0.44 -5.54 3.25
CA CYS A 121 0.54 -5.19 2.24
C CYS A 121 -0.06 -5.37 0.85
N PHE A 122 0.56 -4.75 -0.15
CA PHE A 122 0.17 -4.94 -1.54
C PHE A 122 1.38 -5.18 -2.43
N GLY A 123 1.19 -5.99 -3.47
CA GLY A 123 2.09 -6.11 -4.60
C GLY A 123 1.45 -5.48 -5.83
N LEU A 124 2.22 -4.73 -6.62
CA LEU A 124 1.80 -4.10 -7.87
C LEU A 124 2.26 -4.94 -9.06
N PHE A 125 1.38 -5.16 -10.03
CA PHE A 125 1.61 -5.96 -11.22
C PHE A 125 1.11 -5.24 -12.48
N ALA A 126 1.76 -5.52 -13.62
CA ALA A 126 1.37 -4.93 -14.89
C ALA A 126 0.17 -5.64 -15.56
N SER A 127 -0.16 -6.87 -15.15
CA SER A 127 -1.24 -7.65 -15.76
C SER A 127 -2.07 -8.41 -14.74
N ALA A 128 -3.33 -8.63 -15.06
CA ALA A 128 -4.25 -9.42 -14.24
C ALA A 128 -3.73 -10.86 -14.07
N SER A 129 -3.21 -11.47 -15.12
CA SER A 129 -2.70 -12.84 -15.07
C SER A 129 -1.51 -12.99 -14.12
N ALA A 130 -0.59 -12.01 -14.08
CA ALA A 130 0.52 -12.01 -13.13
C ALA A 130 0.02 -11.86 -11.68
N ALA A 131 -0.93 -10.94 -11.44
CA ALA A 131 -1.52 -10.75 -10.11
C ALA A 131 -2.28 -12.01 -9.63
N GLU A 132 -3.08 -12.64 -10.49
CA GLU A 132 -3.80 -13.87 -10.13
C GLU A 132 -2.84 -15.04 -9.88
N GLY A 133 -1.80 -15.20 -10.70
CA GLY A 133 -0.76 -16.22 -10.48
C GLY A 133 -0.06 -16.02 -9.14
N ALA A 134 0.34 -14.78 -8.82
CA ALA A 134 0.94 -14.41 -7.54
C ALA A 134 -0.01 -14.67 -6.37
N ALA A 135 -1.28 -14.27 -6.48
CA ALA A 135 -2.27 -14.50 -5.43
C ALA A 135 -2.48 -16.01 -5.16
N SER A 136 -2.52 -16.82 -6.22
CA SER A 136 -2.62 -18.29 -6.10
C SER A 136 -1.41 -18.88 -5.38
N ALA A 137 -0.19 -18.47 -5.76
CA ALA A 137 1.04 -18.93 -5.13
C ALA A 137 1.11 -18.53 -3.64
N LEU A 138 0.72 -17.29 -3.31
CA LEU A 138 0.73 -16.80 -1.93
C LEU A 138 -0.29 -17.52 -1.04
N ARG A 139 -1.50 -17.83 -1.56
CA ARG A 139 -2.48 -18.67 -0.85
C ARG A 139 -1.96 -20.07 -0.57
N ALA A 140 -1.22 -20.65 -1.52
CA ALA A 140 -0.60 -21.97 -1.34
C ALA A 140 0.58 -21.92 -0.35
N GLN A 141 1.30 -20.81 -0.28
CA GLN A 141 2.44 -20.63 0.62
C GLN A 141 2.00 -20.52 2.09
N SER A 142 0.90 -19.85 2.36
CA SER A 142 0.40 -19.66 3.74
C SER A 142 -1.11 -19.62 3.80
N GLY A 143 -1.72 -20.63 4.41
CA GLY A 143 -3.16 -20.64 4.68
C GLY A 143 -3.61 -19.66 5.78
N ALA A 144 -2.68 -19.07 6.51
CA ALA A 144 -2.98 -18.07 7.54
C ALA A 144 -3.16 -16.66 6.96
N TRP A 145 -2.71 -16.42 5.73
CA TRP A 145 -2.81 -15.11 5.10
C TRP A 145 -4.16 -14.94 4.39
N TRP A 146 -4.75 -13.77 4.55
CA TRP A 146 -5.81 -13.34 3.63
C TRP A 146 -5.15 -12.75 2.38
N VAL A 147 -5.51 -13.28 1.20
CA VAL A 147 -4.91 -12.90 -0.08
C VAL A 147 -6.00 -12.61 -1.10
N GLN A 148 -5.97 -11.43 -1.71
CA GLN A 148 -6.94 -11.01 -2.72
C GLN A 148 -6.26 -10.30 -3.89
N ALA A 149 -6.45 -10.83 -5.11
CA ALA A 149 -6.12 -10.10 -6.33
C ALA A 149 -7.24 -9.10 -6.65
N THR A 150 -6.88 -7.92 -7.14
CA THR A 150 -7.82 -6.87 -7.54
C THR A 150 -7.22 -5.96 -8.61
N THR A 151 -8.05 -5.11 -9.19
CA THR A 151 -7.61 -4.10 -10.16
C THR A 151 -7.86 -2.72 -9.59
N MET A 152 -6.91 -1.83 -9.78
CA MET A 152 -7.03 -0.41 -9.53
C MET A 152 -7.41 0.26 -10.86
N ALA A 153 -8.56 0.89 -10.91
CA ALA A 153 -9.07 1.63 -12.06
C ALA A 153 -9.11 3.13 -11.78
#